data_18e04db7d1e5b6d6bd5933b5a88015f2
#
_entry.id   18e04db7d1e5b6d6bd5933b5a88015f2
#
_cell.length_a   1.000
_cell.length_b   1.000
_cell.length_c   1.000
_cell.angle_alpha   90.00
_cell.angle_beta   90.00
_cell.angle_gamma   90.00
#
_symmetry.space_group_name_H-M   'P 1'
#
loop_
_entity.id
_entity.type
_entity.pdbx_description
1 polymer ?
#
loop_
_entity_poly.entity_id
_entity_poly.type
_entity_poly.pdbx_seq_one_letter_code
_entity_poly.pdbx_strand_id
1 'polypeptide(L)'
;MSNMASYEMEFNKMAKKKKKETIGLETIEFQLGLFDQLPMQTQVDMLKQDYKSDMKNYDTLLACYLREDLETLGKLMAEETSAYPEFNELLLVQRNKSWIAPMRAQMQKESTFFGVGAAHLSGPDGVVALLRAQGFTVTAIKQE
;
A
#
# COMPACT_ATOMS: atom_id res chain seq x y z
N MET A 1 5.40 -27.62 5.14
CA MET A 1 5.43 -26.15 5.33
C MET A 1 5.35 -25.54 3.94
N SER A 2 4.28 -24.80 3.64
CA SER A 2 4.12 -24.14 2.35
C SER A 2 5.26 -23.13 2.15
N ASN A 3 5.88 -23.12 0.97
CA ASN A 3 6.83 -22.07 0.56
C ASN A 3 6.07 -20.73 0.47
N MET A 4 5.87 -20.07 1.59
CA MET A 4 5.37 -18.70 1.58
C MET A 4 6.48 -17.79 1.06
N ALA A 5 6.24 -17.19 -0.10
CA ALA A 5 7.07 -16.12 -0.62
C ALA A 5 6.41 -14.78 -0.28
N SER A 6 7.18 -13.79 0.15
CA SER A 6 6.71 -12.41 0.28
C SER A 6 7.65 -11.48 -0.46
N TYR A 7 7.08 -10.43 -1.04
CA TYR A 7 7.86 -9.40 -1.73
C TYR A 7 8.88 -8.75 -0.80
N GLU A 8 8.52 -8.48 0.45
CA GLU A 8 9.40 -7.87 1.44
C GLU A 8 10.62 -8.76 1.72
N MET A 9 10.40 -10.07 1.87
CA MET A 9 11.50 -11.02 2.07
C MET A 9 12.43 -11.07 0.86
N GLU A 10 11.89 -11.07 -0.34
CA GLU A 10 12.68 -11.09 -1.57
C GLU A 10 13.45 -9.77 -1.75
N PHE A 11 12.82 -8.61 -1.52
CA PHE A 11 13.49 -7.31 -1.56
C PHE A 11 14.63 -7.24 -0.53
N ASN A 12 14.41 -7.73 0.69
CA ASN A 12 15.46 -7.79 1.71
C ASN A 12 16.63 -8.69 1.30
N LYS A 13 16.36 -9.86 0.69
CA LYS A 13 17.42 -10.74 0.16
C LYS A 13 18.21 -10.02 -0.95
N MET A 14 17.52 -9.34 -1.86
CA MET A 14 18.16 -8.58 -2.95
C MET A 14 19.01 -7.43 -2.41
N ALA A 15 18.51 -6.67 -1.44
CA ALA A 15 19.24 -5.58 -0.81
C ALA A 15 20.51 -6.09 -0.13
N LYS A 16 20.41 -7.15 0.67
CA LYS A 16 21.58 -7.80 1.32
C LYS A 16 22.62 -8.27 0.30
N LYS A 17 22.17 -8.94 -0.77
CA LYS A 17 23.07 -9.40 -1.85
C LYS A 17 23.80 -8.24 -2.53
N LYS A 18 23.13 -7.10 -2.70
CA LYS A 18 23.69 -5.89 -3.31
C LYS A 18 24.35 -4.94 -2.31
N LYS A 19 24.45 -5.33 -1.03
CA LYS A 19 24.98 -4.51 0.07
C LYS A 19 24.29 -3.13 0.15
N LYS A 20 22.97 -3.11 -0.06
CA LYS A 20 22.14 -1.91 0.07
C LYS A 20 21.50 -1.86 1.45
N GLU A 21 21.38 -0.66 2.00
CA GLU A 21 20.63 -0.43 3.22
C GLU A 21 19.13 -0.62 2.99
N THR A 22 18.41 -1.10 3.99
CA THR A 22 16.97 -1.19 4.00
C THR A 22 16.43 -0.35 5.16
N ILE A 23 15.54 0.58 4.86
CA ILE A 23 14.96 1.51 5.81
C ILE A 23 13.44 1.34 5.76
N GLY A 24 12.76 1.28 6.92
CA GLY A 24 11.30 1.31 6.98
C GLY A 24 10.76 2.72 6.76
N LEU A 25 9.68 2.86 5.99
CA LEU A 25 8.93 4.11 5.92
C LEU A 25 8.14 4.36 7.21
N GLU A 26 7.86 3.29 7.95
CA GLU A 26 7.17 3.27 9.24
C GLU A 26 7.58 2.03 10.04
N THR A 27 7.22 1.98 11.31
CA THR A 27 7.48 0.83 12.17
C THR A 27 6.28 -0.11 12.25
N ILE A 28 6.52 -1.35 12.67
CA ILE A 28 5.45 -2.34 12.90
C ILE A 28 4.53 -1.88 14.04
N GLU A 29 5.09 -1.29 15.09
CA GLU A 29 4.33 -0.75 16.22
C GLU A 29 3.37 0.34 15.78
N PHE A 30 3.82 1.23 14.86
CA PHE A 30 2.95 2.25 14.28
C PHE A 30 1.79 1.60 13.49
N GLN A 31 2.09 0.63 12.63
CA GLN A 31 1.05 -0.06 11.85
C GLN A 31 0.00 -0.75 12.72
N LEU A 32 0.45 -1.48 13.75
CA LEU A 32 -0.45 -2.17 14.68
C LEU A 32 -1.29 -1.17 15.49
N GLY A 33 -0.69 -0.07 15.95
CA GLY A 33 -1.37 0.98 16.69
C GLY A 33 -2.44 1.74 15.88
N LEU A 34 -2.48 1.62 14.55
CA LEU A 34 -3.56 2.18 13.75
C LEU A 34 -4.89 1.44 13.99
N PHE A 35 -4.84 0.13 14.20
CA PHE A 35 -6.05 -0.65 14.51
C PHE A 35 -6.62 -0.28 15.89
N ASP A 36 -5.78 0.09 16.85
CA ASP A 36 -6.23 0.54 18.18
C ASP A 36 -7.02 1.86 18.12
N GLN A 37 -6.89 2.63 17.04
CA GLN A 37 -7.62 3.87 16.83
C GLN A 37 -9.04 3.64 16.26
N LEU A 38 -9.32 2.44 15.76
CA LEU A 38 -10.65 2.08 15.27
C LEU A 38 -11.53 1.56 16.41
N PRO A 39 -12.79 2.00 16.53
CA PRO A 39 -13.72 1.44 17.48
C PRO A 39 -13.80 -0.10 17.33
N MET A 40 -13.79 -0.84 18.44
CA MET A 40 -13.88 -2.30 18.43
C MET A 40 -15.09 -2.80 17.63
N GLN A 41 -16.22 -2.10 17.70
CA GLN A 41 -17.41 -2.47 16.94
C GLN A 41 -17.17 -2.38 15.44
N THR A 42 -16.46 -1.34 14.96
CA THR A 42 -16.08 -1.21 13.54
C THR A 42 -15.22 -2.38 13.09
N GLN A 43 -14.21 -2.77 13.89
CA GLN A 43 -13.35 -3.92 13.57
C GLN A 43 -14.15 -5.22 13.48
N VAL A 44 -15.08 -5.44 14.40
CA VAL A 44 -15.98 -6.62 14.40
C VAL A 44 -16.89 -6.62 13.18
N ASP A 45 -17.44 -5.48 12.80
CA ASP A 45 -18.37 -5.37 11.67
C ASP A 45 -17.66 -5.57 10.33
N MET A 46 -16.42 -5.09 10.21
CA MET A 46 -15.54 -5.37 9.06
C MET A 46 -15.27 -6.87 8.92
N LEU A 47 -14.87 -7.55 9.99
CA LEU A 47 -14.64 -9.00 9.98
C LEU A 47 -15.90 -9.79 9.58
N LYS A 48 -17.09 -9.36 10.05
CA LYS A 48 -18.35 -9.99 9.67
C LYS A 48 -18.69 -9.78 8.19
N GLN A 49 -18.36 -8.60 7.66
CA GLN A 49 -18.58 -8.28 6.24
C GLN A 49 -17.66 -9.12 5.36
N ASP A 50 -16.37 -9.20 5.70
CA ASP A 50 -15.40 -10.04 4.99
C ASP A 50 -15.81 -11.52 4.98
N TYR A 51 -16.28 -12.03 6.11
CA TYR A 51 -16.78 -13.40 6.19
C TYR A 51 -18.01 -13.67 5.32
N LYS A 52 -18.85 -12.65 5.08
CA LYS A 52 -20.06 -12.74 4.24
C LYS A 52 -19.77 -12.48 2.76
N SER A 53 -18.73 -11.73 2.47
CA SER A 53 -18.30 -11.51 1.09
C SER A 53 -17.67 -12.82 0.58
N ASP A 54 -18.44 -13.58 -0.21
CA ASP A 54 -17.87 -14.63 -1.03
C ASP A 54 -16.68 -14.03 -1.79
N MET A 55 -15.50 -14.63 -1.72
CA MET A 55 -14.23 -14.22 -2.36
C MET A 55 -14.30 -13.71 -3.82
N LYS A 56 -15.50 -13.40 -4.30
CA LYS A 56 -15.79 -12.92 -5.68
C LYS A 56 -14.99 -11.67 -6.05
N ASN A 57 -14.77 -10.77 -5.10
CA ASN A 57 -14.00 -9.56 -5.35
C ASN A 57 -12.51 -9.85 -5.42
N TYR A 58 -12.03 -10.89 -4.72
CA TYR A 58 -10.62 -11.26 -4.71
C TYR A 58 -10.08 -11.59 -6.10
N ASP A 59 -10.79 -12.41 -6.87
CA ASP A 59 -10.36 -12.77 -8.23
C ASP A 59 -10.30 -11.55 -9.15
N THR A 60 -11.22 -10.61 -8.98
CA THR A 60 -11.22 -9.36 -9.74
C THR A 60 -10.05 -8.46 -9.35
N LEU A 61 -9.80 -8.30 -8.05
CA LEU A 61 -8.65 -7.55 -7.54
C LEU A 61 -7.32 -8.16 -8.01
N LEU A 62 -7.21 -9.49 -7.92
CA LEU A 62 -6.05 -10.21 -8.40
C LEU A 62 -5.85 -10.04 -9.91
N ALA A 63 -6.91 -10.10 -10.70
CA ALA A 63 -6.84 -9.88 -12.14
C ALA A 63 -6.41 -8.44 -12.48
N CYS A 64 -6.88 -7.43 -11.76
CA CYS A 64 -6.43 -6.05 -11.91
C CYS A 64 -4.94 -5.89 -11.54
N TYR A 65 -4.52 -6.52 -10.43
CA TYR A 65 -3.13 -6.50 -9.99
C TYR A 65 -2.20 -7.13 -11.03
N LEU A 66 -2.55 -8.31 -11.57
CA LEU A 66 -1.75 -9.01 -12.56
C LEU A 66 -1.67 -8.29 -13.92
N ARG A 67 -2.67 -7.46 -14.25
CA ARG A 67 -2.66 -6.60 -15.44
C ARG A 67 -2.05 -5.23 -15.21
N GLU A 68 -1.56 -4.96 -14.01
CA GLU A 68 -1.03 -3.64 -13.62
C GLU A 68 -2.08 -2.51 -13.78
N ASP A 69 -3.37 -2.84 -13.68
CA ASP A 69 -4.47 -1.90 -13.79
C ASP A 69 -4.72 -1.20 -12.45
N LEU A 70 -3.83 -0.27 -12.15
CA LEU A 70 -3.84 0.46 -10.88
C LEU A 70 -5.09 1.33 -10.71
N GLU A 71 -5.65 1.84 -11.80
CA GLU A 71 -6.84 2.70 -11.74
C GLU A 71 -8.08 1.90 -11.31
N THR A 72 -8.32 0.77 -11.97
CA THR A 72 -9.45 -0.11 -11.61
C THR A 72 -9.27 -0.71 -10.22
N LEU A 73 -8.04 -1.16 -9.88
CA LEU A 73 -7.74 -1.66 -8.54
C LEU A 73 -8.08 -0.62 -7.47
N GLY A 74 -7.70 0.64 -7.66
CA GLY A 74 -7.98 1.72 -6.72
C GLY A 74 -9.46 2.01 -6.57
N LYS A 75 -10.25 1.98 -7.66
CA LYS A 75 -11.71 2.14 -7.62
C LYS A 75 -12.38 1.03 -6.82
N LEU A 76 -12.01 -0.23 -7.09
CA LEU A 76 -12.54 -1.38 -6.36
C LEU A 76 -12.23 -1.32 -4.87
N MET A 77 -10.98 -0.97 -4.51
CA MET A 77 -10.59 -0.80 -3.10
C MET A 77 -11.37 0.33 -2.41
N ALA A 78 -11.57 1.45 -3.09
CA ALA A 78 -12.36 2.56 -2.56
C ALA A 78 -13.84 2.18 -2.37
N GLU A 79 -14.42 1.40 -3.27
CA GLU A 79 -15.79 0.88 -3.15
C GLU A 79 -15.90 -0.07 -1.95
N GLU A 80 -14.98 -1.01 -1.78
CA GLU A 80 -14.96 -1.95 -0.64
C GLU A 80 -14.84 -1.25 0.71
N THR A 81 -14.04 -0.19 0.78
CA THR A 81 -13.82 0.56 2.04
C THR A 81 -14.79 1.70 2.24
N SER A 82 -15.73 1.93 1.30
CA SER A 82 -16.67 3.07 1.34
C SER A 82 -17.57 3.09 2.58
N ALA A 83 -17.90 1.92 3.13
CA ALA A 83 -18.67 1.78 4.37
C ALA A 83 -17.87 2.15 5.63
N TYR A 84 -16.55 2.25 5.54
CA TYR A 84 -15.64 2.51 6.66
C TYR A 84 -14.62 3.60 6.30
N PRO A 85 -15.05 4.86 6.13
CA PRO A 85 -14.17 5.94 5.69
C PRO A 85 -13.01 6.20 6.65
N GLU A 86 -13.21 6.01 7.96
CA GLU A 86 -12.13 6.13 8.95
C GLU A 86 -11.02 5.09 8.75
N PHE A 87 -11.40 3.88 8.32
CA PHE A 87 -10.45 2.83 8.01
C PHE A 87 -9.56 3.22 6.81
N ASN A 88 -10.18 3.71 5.74
CA ASN A 88 -9.44 4.20 4.56
C ASN A 88 -8.52 5.38 4.92
N GLU A 89 -9.01 6.33 5.70
CA GLU A 89 -8.22 7.48 6.15
C GLU A 89 -6.98 7.03 6.96
N LEU A 90 -7.17 6.16 7.95
CA LEU A 90 -6.10 5.68 8.82
C LEU A 90 -5.10 4.78 8.08
N LEU A 91 -5.57 3.79 7.34
CA LEU A 91 -4.71 2.74 6.79
C LEU A 91 -4.10 3.08 5.43
N LEU A 92 -4.63 4.06 4.72
CA LEU A 92 -4.08 4.47 3.43
C LEU A 92 -3.69 5.95 3.43
N VAL A 93 -4.63 6.86 3.61
CA VAL A 93 -4.43 8.28 3.32
C VAL A 93 -3.38 8.90 4.25
N GLN A 94 -3.50 8.74 5.55
CA GLN A 94 -2.55 9.31 6.53
C GLN A 94 -1.15 8.70 6.37
N ARG A 95 -1.06 7.41 6.12
CA ARG A 95 0.21 6.73 5.87
C ARG A 95 0.86 7.26 4.59
N ASN A 96 0.13 7.33 3.49
CA ASN A 96 0.63 7.90 2.24
C ASN A 96 1.20 9.30 2.44
N LYS A 97 0.44 10.17 3.10
CA LYS A 97 0.87 11.53 3.40
C LYS A 97 2.14 11.57 4.26
N SER A 98 2.24 10.70 5.26
CA SER A 98 3.41 10.63 6.15
C SER A 98 4.68 10.15 5.45
N TRP A 99 4.56 9.33 4.40
CA TRP A 99 5.70 8.78 3.66
C TRP A 99 6.35 9.78 2.70
N ILE A 100 5.63 10.80 2.26
CA ILE A 100 6.12 11.71 1.21
C ILE A 100 7.39 12.46 1.63
N ALA A 101 7.44 12.97 2.85
CA ALA A 101 8.62 13.71 3.34
C ALA A 101 9.86 12.81 3.44
N PRO A 102 9.83 11.62 4.08
CA PRO A 102 10.97 10.72 4.11
C PRO A 102 11.35 10.18 2.72
N MET A 103 10.39 9.88 1.83
CA MET A 103 10.68 9.48 0.45
C MET A 103 11.45 10.57 -0.29
N ARG A 104 10.98 11.82 -0.22
CA ARG A 104 11.65 12.97 -0.83
C ARG A 104 13.07 13.15 -0.29
N ALA A 105 13.25 13.10 1.02
CA ALA A 105 14.56 13.25 1.63
C ALA A 105 15.54 12.16 1.18
N GLN A 106 15.07 10.93 1.02
CA GLN A 106 15.90 9.82 0.58
C GLN A 106 16.25 9.92 -0.92
N MET A 107 15.29 10.27 -1.77
CA MET A 107 15.53 10.49 -3.21
C MET A 107 16.51 11.64 -3.50
N GLN A 108 16.61 12.63 -2.60
CA GLN A 108 17.61 13.69 -2.71
C GLN A 108 19.04 13.23 -2.38
N LYS A 109 19.19 12.16 -1.63
CA LYS A 109 20.51 11.61 -1.25
C LYS A 109 21.04 10.62 -2.28
N GLU A 110 20.19 9.71 -2.74
CA GLU A 110 20.60 8.63 -3.62
C GLU A 110 19.42 7.99 -4.36
N SER A 111 19.74 7.22 -5.41
CA SER A 111 18.75 6.39 -6.10
C SER A 111 18.17 5.36 -5.14
N THR A 112 16.86 5.39 -4.95
CA THR A 112 16.16 4.59 -3.96
C THR A 112 15.02 3.81 -4.61
N PHE A 113 14.86 2.56 -4.21
CA PHE A 113 13.68 1.75 -4.52
C PHE A 113 12.74 1.77 -3.31
N PHE A 114 11.46 2.06 -3.56
CA PHE A 114 10.41 2.02 -2.54
C PHE A 114 9.45 0.87 -2.85
N GLY A 115 9.32 -0.07 -1.91
CA GLY A 115 8.33 -1.16 -1.98
C GLY A 115 7.14 -0.82 -1.09
N VAL A 116 5.97 -0.59 -1.70
CA VAL A 116 4.70 -0.35 -0.99
C VAL A 116 3.59 -1.17 -1.61
N GLY A 117 2.54 -1.46 -0.85
CA GLY A 117 1.37 -2.16 -1.37
C GLY A 117 0.68 -1.38 -2.50
N ALA A 118 0.16 -2.07 -3.52
CA ALA A 118 -0.44 -1.45 -4.70
C ALA A 118 -1.59 -0.48 -4.36
N ALA A 119 -2.38 -0.77 -3.33
CA ALA A 119 -3.44 0.12 -2.87
C ALA A 119 -2.96 1.52 -2.47
N HIS A 120 -1.72 1.64 -1.98
CA HIS A 120 -1.10 2.92 -1.62
C HIS A 120 -0.73 3.79 -2.82
N LEU A 121 -0.67 3.23 -4.03
CA LEU A 121 -0.22 3.95 -5.23
C LEU A 121 -1.35 4.72 -5.92
N SER A 122 -2.60 4.24 -5.82
CA SER A 122 -3.75 4.71 -6.60
C SER A 122 -4.50 5.87 -5.93
N GLY A 123 -5.31 6.56 -6.74
CA GLY A 123 -6.23 7.60 -6.28
C GLY A 123 -5.56 8.95 -6.01
N PRO A 124 -6.38 9.96 -5.61
CA PRO A 124 -5.91 11.32 -5.39
C PRO A 124 -4.99 11.46 -4.17
N ASP A 125 -5.17 10.64 -3.17
CA ASP A 125 -4.32 10.56 -1.96
C ASP A 125 -3.28 9.42 -2.06
N GLY A 126 -3.12 8.81 -3.23
CA GLY A 126 -2.10 7.80 -3.48
C GLY A 126 -0.70 8.39 -3.61
N VAL A 127 0.31 7.60 -3.30
CA VAL A 127 1.73 8.03 -3.32
C VAL A 127 2.12 8.62 -4.68
N VAL A 128 1.61 8.08 -5.80
CA VAL A 128 1.89 8.60 -7.14
C VAL A 128 1.36 10.03 -7.31
N ALA A 129 0.11 10.30 -6.91
CA ALA A 129 -0.48 11.62 -7.00
C ALA A 129 0.20 12.61 -6.05
N LEU A 130 0.49 12.17 -4.83
CA LEU A 130 1.16 13.00 -3.82
C LEU A 130 2.59 13.39 -4.24
N LEU A 131 3.37 12.48 -4.83
CA LEU A 131 4.70 12.79 -5.35
C LEU A 131 4.62 13.76 -6.54
N ARG A 132 3.66 13.57 -7.44
CA ARG A 132 3.44 14.52 -8.56
C ARG A 132 3.08 15.92 -8.05
N ALA A 133 2.26 16.02 -7.00
CA ALA A 133 1.92 17.28 -6.35
C ALA A 133 3.15 17.99 -5.72
N GLN A 134 4.19 17.22 -5.39
CA GLN A 134 5.49 17.76 -4.94
C GLN A 134 6.45 18.08 -6.09
N GLY A 135 6.01 18.02 -7.35
CA GLY A 135 6.80 18.35 -8.53
C GLY A 135 7.64 17.19 -9.09
N PHE A 136 7.49 15.97 -8.60
CA PHE A 136 8.18 14.82 -9.18
C PHE A 136 7.50 14.33 -10.46
N THR A 137 8.30 13.93 -11.44
CA THR A 137 7.82 13.18 -12.60
C THR A 137 7.72 11.71 -12.23
N VAL A 138 6.51 11.16 -12.30
CA VAL A 138 6.26 9.74 -12.00
C VAL A 138 5.66 9.08 -13.23
N THR A 139 6.42 8.14 -13.81
CA THR A 139 6.07 7.44 -15.04
C THR A 139 5.88 5.94 -14.75
N ALA A 140 4.81 5.36 -15.27
CA ALA A 140 4.60 3.92 -15.23
C ALA A 140 5.58 3.23 -16.18
N ILE A 141 6.27 2.19 -15.69
CA ILE A 141 7.09 1.30 -16.51
C ILE A 141 6.24 0.06 -16.75
N LYS A 142 5.89 -0.19 -18.01
CA LYS A 142 5.18 -1.43 -18.40
C LYS A 142 6.21 -2.50 -18.70
N GLN A 143 5.93 -3.72 -18.27
CA GLN A 143 6.67 -4.89 -18.75
C GLN A 143 6.23 -5.19 -20.19
N GLU A 144 7.19 -5.37 -21.08
CA GLU A 144 6.97 -5.84 -22.45
C GLU A 144 6.70 -7.35 -22.48
#